data_15f47f498e8ff43c37b318a7e2c1b099
#
_entry.id   15f47f498e8ff43c37b318a7e2c1b099
#
_cell.length_a   1.000
_cell.length_b   1.000
_cell.length_c   1.000
_cell.angle_alpha   90.00
_cell.angle_beta   90.00
_cell.angle_gamma   90.00
#
_symmetry.space_group_name_H-M   'P 1'
#
loop_
_entity.id
_entity.type
_entity.pdbx_description
1 polymer ?
#
loop_
_entity_poly.entity_id
_entity_poly.type
_entity_poly.pdbx_seq_one_letter_code
_entity_poly.pdbx_strand_id
1 'polypeptide(L)'
;MSDPASGAIGGKPSDLPISFVVPAYNEEALIASCLRAIVVEIARARCAAEIIVVDNNSTDRTREIALSIPGVAVVGEPQRGLVPARRAGCLAAKGRLIANIDADTMVPPGWLDTVLAEFAGSPGLVALSGPFIHYDVSRRVRIVVAVFYRFAFASYLLVRFVFRAGSMMQGGNFVVLKKALAAADAFNPDFSFFGEDTELARRLSKVGAVKFSFALPSFSSGRRLTGQGLFRVALQYSVNFLWTVLFKRPFTLSWHDFRQPSEVVGSGTLAAAAPSPGEPHER
;
A
#
# COMPACT_ATOMS: atom_id res chain seq x y z
N MET A 1 33.56 -26.55 -28.23
CA MET A 1 33.29 -26.18 -26.85
C MET A 1 32.40 -24.95 -26.89
N SER A 2 31.12 -25.16 -26.78
CA SER A 2 30.07 -24.14 -26.93
C SER A 2 29.65 -23.70 -25.52
N ASP A 3 29.70 -22.43 -25.29
CA ASP A 3 29.36 -21.76 -24.02
C ASP A 3 27.83 -21.73 -23.80
N PRO A 4 27.27 -22.27 -22.73
CA PRO A 4 25.87 -22.24 -22.43
C PRO A 4 25.55 -21.21 -21.30
N ALA A 5 25.61 -19.92 -21.58
CA ALA A 5 25.13 -18.92 -20.65
C ALA A 5 24.68 -17.65 -21.38
N SER A 6 23.56 -17.73 -22.08
CA SER A 6 22.83 -16.50 -22.50
C SER A 6 21.33 -16.79 -22.61
N GLY A 7 20.73 -17.06 -21.49
CA GLY A 7 19.27 -17.06 -21.31
C GLY A 7 18.78 -15.73 -20.75
N ALA A 8 19.06 -14.64 -21.46
CA ALA A 8 18.43 -13.35 -21.17
C ALA A 8 16.95 -13.46 -21.53
N ILE A 9 16.08 -13.50 -20.54
CA ILE A 9 14.62 -13.37 -20.66
C ILE A 9 14.32 -11.92 -21.07
N GLY A 10 14.45 -11.65 -22.35
CA GLY A 10 14.14 -10.38 -22.99
C GLY A 10 12.65 -10.26 -23.29
N GLY A 11 11.79 -10.23 -22.29
CA GLY A 11 10.41 -9.78 -22.46
C GLY A 11 10.37 -8.28 -22.69
N LYS A 12 9.54 -7.82 -23.65
CA LYS A 12 9.35 -6.38 -23.87
C LYS A 12 8.84 -5.74 -22.57
N PRO A 13 9.21 -4.48 -22.24
CA PRO A 13 8.75 -3.79 -21.03
C PRO A 13 7.23 -3.72 -20.85
N SER A 14 6.45 -4.00 -21.89
CA SER A 14 4.98 -4.04 -21.89
C SER A 14 4.37 -5.30 -21.28
N ASP A 15 5.16 -6.36 -21.02
CA ASP A 15 4.64 -7.66 -20.59
C ASP A 15 4.72 -7.89 -19.07
N LEU A 16 5.27 -6.94 -18.32
CA LEU A 16 5.35 -7.03 -16.87
C LEU A 16 3.95 -6.77 -16.25
N PRO A 17 3.33 -7.76 -15.59
CA PRO A 17 1.97 -7.61 -15.10
C PRO A 17 1.85 -6.59 -13.97
N ILE A 18 2.85 -6.50 -13.05
CA ILE A 18 2.75 -5.65 -11.86
C ILE A 18 4.10 -5.09 -11.42
N SER A 19 4.08 -3.83 -10.95
CA SER A 19 5.18 -3.18 -10.21
C SER A 19 4.73 -2.88 -8.80
N PHE A 20 5.50 -3.31 -7.80
CA PHE A 20 5.33 -2.87 -6.42
C PHE A 20 6.10 -1.57 -6.21
N VAL A 21 5.41 -0.54 -5.77
CA VAL A 21 5.97 0.76 -5.42
C VAL A 21 5.87 0.94 -3.91
N VAL A 22 7.01 1.10 -3.26
CA VAL A 22 7.13 1.22 -1.80
C VAL A 22 7.75 2.58 -1.47
N PRO A 23 6.93 3.61 -1.19
CA PRO A 23 7.45 4.89 -0.71
C PRO A 23 8.03 4.73 0.70
N ALA A 24 9.24 5.18 0.91
CA ALA A 24 9.95 5.03 2.18
C ALA A 24 10.62 6.35 2.60
N TYR A 25 10.49 6.66 3.89
CA TYR A 25 11.22 7.73 4.55
C TYR A 25 11.48 7.34 6.00
N ASN A 26 12.74 7.14 6.37
CA ASN A 26 13.17 6.72 7.71
C ASN A 26 12.38 5.48 8.22
N GLU A 27 12.48 4.39 7.47
CA GLU A 27 11.79 3.12 7.74
C GLU A 27 12.78 1.95 7.95
N GLU A 28 14.02 2.21 8.40
CA GLU A 28 15.07 1.18 8.58
C GLU A 28 14.59 0.00 9.43
N ALA A 29 13.69 0.25 10.40
CA ALA A 29 13.17 -0.79 11.28
C ALA A 29 12.20 -1.78 10.60
N LEU A 30 11.45 -1.35 9.57
CA LEU A 30 10.33 -2.11 9.03
C LEU A 30 10.46 -2.46 7.55
N ILE A 31 11.23 -1.69 6.78
CA ILE A 31 11.32 -1.85 5.31
C ILE A 31 11.78 -3.25 4.89
N ALA A 32 12.69 -3.87 5.63
CA ALA A 32 13.17 -5.22 5.31
C ALA A 32 12.04 -6.27 5.38
N SER A 33 11.15 -6.15 6.37
CA SER A 33 10.01 -7.06 6.55
C SER A 33 8.97 -6.87 5.44
N CYS A 34 8.69 -5.62 5.07
CA CYS A 34 7.82 -5.27 3.95
C CYS A 34 8.33 -5.90 2.64
N LEU A 35 9.60 -5.64 2.30
CA LEU A 35 10.17 -6.10 1.02
C LEU A 35 10.29 -7.62 0.95
N ARG A 36 10.67 -8.30 2.05
CA ARG A 36 10.70 -9.77 2.10
C ARG A 36 9.31 -10.37 1.90
N ALA A 37 8.25 -9.78 2.49
CA ALA A 37 6.89 -10.25 2.27
C ALA A 37 6.49 -10.15 0.79
N ILE A 38 6.84 -9.05 0.11
CA ILE A 38 6.59 -8.87 -1.33
C ILE A 38 7.38 -9.90 -2.16
N VAL A 39 8.68 -10.09 -1.88
CA VAL A 39 9.52 -11.09 -2.59
C VAL A 39 8.96 -12.50 -2.45
N VAL A 40 8.57 -12.90 -1.23
CA VAL A 40 7.96 -14.20 -0.97
C VAL A 40 6.65 -14.38 -1.72
N GLU A 41 5.80 -13.36 -1.75
CA GLU A 41 4.51 -13.42 -2.44
C GLU A 41 4.67 -13.47 -3.96
N ILE A 42 5.62 -12.73 -4.54
CA ILE A 42 5.97 -12.81 -5.98
C ILE A 42 6.44 -14.23 -6.34
N ALA A 43 7.34 -14.80 -5.53
CA ALA A 43 7.85 -16.14 -5.75
C ALA A 43 6.74 -17.21 -5.62
N ARG A 44 5.86 -17.08 -4.59
CA ARG A 44 4.72 -17.96 -4.38
C ARG A 44 3.74 -17.95 -5.56
N ALA A 45 3.39 -16.75 -6.04
CA ALA A 45 2.46 -16.56 -7.14
C ALA A 45 3.09 -16.86 -8.52
N ARG A 46 4.40 -17.09 -8.59
CA ARG A 46 5.17 -17.27 -9.84
C ARG A 46 4.88 -16.18 -10.87
N CYS A 47 4.70 -14.95 -10.39
CA CYS A 47 4.35 -13.81 -11.22
C CYS A 47 5.59 -12.99 -11.57
N ALA A 48 5.72 -12.59 -12.82
CA ALA A 48 6.75 -11.62 -13.19
C ALA A 48 6.38 -10.24 -12.58
N ALA A 49 7.25 -9.69 -11.75
CA ALA A 49 7.03 -8.43 -11.06
C ALA A 49 8.36 -7.70 -10.83
N GLU A 50 8.29 -6.40 -10.62
CA GLU A 50 9.41 -5.60 -10.14
C GLU A 50 9.06 -4.95 -8.79
N ILE A 51 10.07 -4.65 -7.99
CA ILE A 51 9.92 -3.95 -6.71
C ILE A 51 10.74 -2.66 -6.79
N ILE A 52 10.09 -1.54 -6.57
CA ILE A 52 10.67 -0.20 -6.62
C ILE A 52 10.47 0.45 -5.27
N VAL A 53 11.53 0.63 -4.50
CA VAL A 53 11.52 1.47 -3.31
C VAL A 53 11.80 2.89 -3.73
N VAL A 54 10.97 3.82 -3.27
CA VAL A 54 11.23 5.25 -3.45
C VAL A 54 11.74 5.81 -2.14
N ASP A 55 13.05 6.01 -2.09
CA ASP A 55 13.70 6.66 -0.96
C ASP A 55 13.44 8.17 -1.00
N ASN A 56 12.55 8.62 -0.14
CA ASN A 56 12.11 10.01 -0.08
C ASN A 56 13.01 10.85 0.86
N ASN A 57 14.31 10.86 0.55
CA ASN A 57 15.33 11.60 1.30
C ASN A 57 15.48 11.11 2.75
N SER A 58 15.61 9.79 2.95
CA SER A 58 15.88 9.18 4.27
C SER A 58 17.24 9.58 4.79
N THR A 59 17.34 9.69 6.11
CA THR A 59 18.57 10.02 6.85
C THR A 59 19.11 8.85 7.68
N ASP A 60 18.36 7.73 7.71
CA ASP A 60 18.70 6.47 8.35
C ASP A 60 19.19 5.43 7.31
N ARG A 61 19.25 4.16 7.68
CA ARG A 61 19.71 3.07 6.83
C ARG A 61 18.64 2.52 5.87
N THR A 62 17.50 3.20 5.71
CA THR A 62 16.39 2.73 4.85
C THR A 62 16.88 2.37 3.46
N ARG A 63 17.62 3.27 2.80
CA ARG A 63 18.14 3.07 1.45
C ARG A 63 19.13 1.90 1.37
N GLU A 64 20.06 1.81 2.31
CA GLU A 64 21.03 0.73 2.39
C GLU A 64 20.35 -0.63 2.53
N ILE A 65 19.38 -0.73 3.44
CA ILE A 65 18.61 -1.95 3.68
C ILE A 65 17.81 -2.36 2.43
N ALA A 66 17.16 -1.41 1.77
CA ALA A 66 16.41 -1.69 0.55
C ALA A 66 17.31 -2.24 -0.57
N LEU A 67 18.50 -1.65 -0.78
CA LEU A 67 19.50 -2.09 -1.76
C LEU A 67 20.09 -3.46 -1.44
N SER A 68 20.10 -3.89 -0.18
CA SER A 68 20.60 -5.20 0.23
C SER A 68 19.68 -6.37 -0.14
N ILE A 69 18.43 -6.10 -0.53
CA ILE A 69 17.45 -7.13 -0.86
C ILE A 69 17.49 -7.42 -2.37
N PRO A 70 17.79 -8.65 -2.78
CA PRO A 70 17.87 -9.00 -4.19
C PRO A 70 16.57 -8.71 -4.96
N GLY A 71 16.70 -8.15 -6.16
CA GLY A 71 15.56 -7.86 -7.03
C GLY A 71 14.82 -6.55 -6.71
N VAL A 72 15.31 -5.77 -5.74
CA VAL A 72 14.76 -4.46 -5.39
C VAL A 72 15.54 -3.35 -6.09
N ALA A 73 14.83 -2.48 -6.80
CA ALA A 73 15.36 -1.23 -7.33
C ALA A 73 15.05 -0.07 -6.37
N VAL A 74 15.98 0.88 -6.24
CA VAL A 74 15.79 2.06 -5.39
C VAL A 74 15.88 3.33 -6.23
N VAL A 75 14.84 4.14 -6.17
CA VAL A 75 14.75 5.47 -6.80
C VAL A 75 14.78 6.53 -5.71
N GLY A 76 15.56 7.59 -5.90
CA GLY A 76 15.58 8.73 -5.00
C GLY A 76 14.52 9.77 -5.39
N GLU A 77 13.79 10.31 -4.41
CA GLU A 77 12.90 11.46 -4.58
C GLU A 77 13.26 12.54 -3.57
N PRO A 78 13.89 13.64 -4.02
CA PRO A 78 14.39 14.68 -3.13
C PRO A 78 13.28 15.53 -2.51
N GLN A 79 12.13 15.66 -3.20
CA GLN A 79 10.99 16.40 -2.68
C GLN A 79 10.28 15.58 -1.59
N ARG A 80 10.40 16.03 -0.34
CA ARG A 80 9.75 15.40 0.81
C ARG A 80 8.24 15.36 0.64
N GLY A 81 7.65 14.19 0.89
CA GLY A 81 6.19 14.02 0.87
C GLY A 81 5.75 12.70 0.25
N LEU A 82 4.60 12.20 0.70
CA LEU A 82 4.06 10.92 0.24
C LEU A 82 3.65 10.98 -1.24
N VAL A 83 3.02 12.07 -1.66
CA VAL A 83 2.55 12.24 -3.04
C VAL A 83 3.72 12.32 -4.05
N PRO A 84 4.78 13.14 -3.85
CA PRO A 84 5.97 13.10 -4.68
C PRO A 84 6.60 11.70 -4.75
N ALA A 85 6.76 11.01 -3.61
CA ALA A 85 7.34 9.68 -3.56
C ALA A 85 6.51 8.66 -4.36
N ARG A 86 5.19 8.63 -4.20
CA ARG A 86 4.31 7.75 -4.99
C ARG A 86 4.36 8.07 -6.48
N ARG A 87 4.37 9.36 -6.83
CA ARG A 87 4.50 9.80 -8.23
C ARG A 87 5.81 9.33 -8.85
N ALA A 88 6.94 9.52 -8.16
CA ALA A 88 8.26 9.07 -8.63
C ALA A 88 8.28 7.55 -8.87
N GLY A 89 7.75 6.76 -7.94
CA GLY A 89 7.62 5.31 -8.10
C GLY A 89 6.73 4.90 -9.27
N CYS A 90 5.59 5.55 -9.44
CA CYS A 90 4.69 5.28 -10.56
C CYS A 90 5.31 5.62 -11.92
N LEU A 91 6.13 6.68 -12.01
CA LEU A 91 6.86 7.04 -13.23
C LEU A 91 7.95 6.00 -13.55
N ALA A 92 8.66 5.49 -12.54
CA ALA A 92 9.69 4.48 -12.70
C ALA A 92 9.11 3.07 -13.02
N ALA A 93 7.89 2.79 -12.58
CA ALA A 93 7.21 1.50 -12.73
C ALA A 93 6.99 1.14 -14.21
N LYS A 94 7.24 -0.12 -14.58
CA LYS A 94 7.07 -0.67 -15.94
C LYS A 94 5.82 -1.54 -16.06
N GLY A 95 5.31 -2.06 -14.94
CA GLY A 95 4.17 -2.96 -14.89
C GLY A 95 2.87 -2.33 -15.37
N ARG A 96 1.98 -3.17 -15.89
CA ARG A 96 0.61 -2.79 -16.26
C ARG A 96 -0.20 -2.37 -15.03
N LEU A 97 -0.02 -3.08 -13.93
CA LEU A 97 -0.57 -2.76 -12.62
C LEU A 97 0.51 -2.11 -11.75
N ILE A 98 0.14 -1.16 -10.92
CA ILE A 98 1.01 -0.56 -9.91
C ILE A 98 0.39 -0.82 -8.55
N ALA A 99 1.09 -1.59 -7.72
CA ALA A 99 0.75 -1.84 -6.32
C ALA A 99 1.50 -0.84 -5.42
N ASN A 100 0.79 0.04 -4.75
CA ASN A 100 1.36 0.91 -3.73
C ASN A 100 1.23 0.25 -2.36
N ILE A 101 2.37 -0.04 -1.74
CA ILE A 101 2.47 -0.69 -0.43
C ILE A 101 3.32 0.20 0.46
N ASP A 102 2.82 0.58 1.63
CA ASP A 102 3.60 1.39 2.58
C ASP A 102 4.76 0.57 3.16
N ALA A 103 5.88 1.22 3.48
CA ALA A 103 7.12 0.56 3.91
C ALA A 103 7.01 -0.20 5.25
N ASP A 104 5.94 0.02 6.01
CA ASP A 104 5.58 -0.70 7.24
C ASP A 104 4.47 -1.75 7.05
N THR A 105 4.19 -2.10 5.79
CA THR A 105 3.08 -2.98 5.41
C THR A 105 3.60 -4.26 4.76
N MET A 106 3.05 -5.40 5.17
CA MET A 106 3.36 -6.72 4.65
C MET A 106 2.14 -7.29 3.92
N VAL A 107 2.33 -7.77 2.69
CA VAL A 107 1.31 -8.48 1.93
C VAL A 107 1.22 -9.94 2.38
N PRO A 108 0.02 -10.50 2.66
CA PRO A 108 -0.14 -11.91 3.03
C PRO A 108 -0.01 -12.83 1.81
N PRO A 109 0.24 -14.14 2.02
CA PRO A 109 0.14 -15.14 0.97
C PRO A 109 -1.24 -15.12 0.29
N GLY A 110 -1.27 -15.17 -1.05
CA GLY A 110 -2.50 -15.10 -1.85
C GLY A 110 -2.98 -13.68 -2.20
N TRP A 111 -2.30 -12.64 -1.69
CA TRP A 111 -2.63 -11.26 -2.00
C TRP A 111 -2.53 -10.98 -3.51
N LEU A 112 -1.45 -11.43 -4.14
CA LEU A 112 -1.21 -11.22 -5.56
C LEU A 112 -2.19 -12.01 -6.44
N ASP A 113 -2.55 -13.23 -6.05
CA ASP A 113 -3.58 -14.02 -6.77
C ASP A 113 -4.92 -13.29 -6.75
N THR A 114 -5.31 -12.75 -5.59
CA THR A 114 -6.54 -11.95 -5.44
C THR A 114 -6.51 -10.73 -6.36
N VAL A 115 -5.39 -10.00 -6.41
CA VAL A 115 -5.23 -8.84 -7.32
C VAL A 115 -5.41 -9.26 -8.77
N LEU A 116 -4.68 -10.29 -9.21
CA LEU A 116 -4.72 -10.71 -10.61
C LEU A 116 -6.10 -11.22 -11.01
N ALA A 117 -6.77 -12.00 -10.16
CA ALA A 117 -8.12 -12.49 -10.37
C ALA A 117 -9.15 -11.36 -10.48
N GLU A 118 -9.08 -10.35 -9.60
CA GLU A 118 -10.01 -9.22 -9.60
C GLU A 118 -9.87 -8.37 -10.88
N PHE A 119 -8.65 -8.08 -11.31
CA PHE A 119 -8.43 -7.33 -12.55
C PHE A 119 -8.75 -8.14 -13.80
N ALA A 120 -8.60 -9.46 -13.78
CA ALA A 120 -9.00 -10.35 -14.88
C ALA A 120 -10.52 -10.48 -14.99
N GLY A 121 -11.21 -10.60 -13.85
CA GLY A 121 -12.66 -10.77 -13.78
C GLY A 121 -13.49 -9.49 -13.95
N SER A 122 -12.86 -8.32 -13.96
CA SER A 122 -13.55 -7.03 -13.98
C SER A 122 -12.93 -6.06 -14.99
N PRO A 123 -13.29 -6.12 -16.28
CA PRO A 123 -12.67 -5.33 -17.35
C PRO A 123 -12.71 -3.80 -17.13
N GLY A 124 -13.68 -3.30 -16.38
CA GLY A 124 -13.83 -1.88 -16.04
C GLY A 124 -13.10 -1.46 -14.77
N LEU A 125 -12.43 -2.40 -14.07
CA LEU A 125 -11.71 -2.10 -12.83
C LEU A 125 -10.43 -1.33 -13.11
N VAL A 126 -10.28 -0.17 -12.48
CA VAL A 126 -9.08 0.67 -12.60
C VAL A 126 -8.29 0.75 -11.30
N ALA A 127 -8.93 0.51 -10.16
CA ALA A 127 -8.27 0.46 -8.86
C ALA A 127 -8.91 -0.56 -7.93
N LEU A 128 -8.08 -1.24 -7.16
CA LEU A 128 -8.45 -2.21 -6.13
C LEU A 128 -7.71 -1.87 -4.85
N SER A 129 -8.41 -1.92 -3.71
CA SER A 129 -7.82 -1.67 -2.39
C SER A 129 -8.45 -2.58 -1.35
N GLY A 130 -7.82 -2.70 -0.19
CA GLY A 130 -8.32 -3.51 0.90
C GLY A 130 -7.92 -2.96 2.28
N PRO A 131 -8.46 -3.53 3.36
CA PRO A 131 -8.24 -3.04 4.71
C PRO A 131 -6.83 -3.36 5.23
N PHE A 132 -6.39 -2.60 6.23
CA PHE A 132 -5.26 -2.97 7.07
C PHE A 132 -5.68 -3.85 8.25
N ILE A 133 -4.83 -4.83 8.56
CA ILE A 133 -4.83 -5.58 9.80
C ILE A 133 -3.57 -5.19 10.56
N HIS A 134 -3.71 -4.47 11.67
CA HIS A 134 -2.53 -4.03 12.44
C HIS A 134 -1.97 -5.19 13.27
N TYR A 135 -0.69 -5.55 13.04
CA TYR A 135 -0.07 -6.73 13.63
C TYR A 135 0.47 -6.48 15.05
N ASP A 136 0.81 -5.25 15.38
CA ASP A 136 1.49 -4.80 16.61
C ASP A 136 0.55 -4.16 17.65
N VAL A 137 -0.76 -4.35 17.50
CA VAL A 137 -1.76 -3.85 18.45
C VAL A 137 -2.54 -5.00 19.08
N SER A 138 -3.20 -4.75 20.23
CA SER A 138 -4.00 -5.74 20.92
C SER A 138 -5.18 -6.25 20.07
N ARG A 139 -5.64 -7.49 20.36
CA ARG A 139 -6.82 -8.07 19.69
C ARG A 139 -8.07 -7.18 19.80
N ARG A 140 -8.24 -6.50 20.93
CA ARG A 140 -9.39 -5.57 21.13
C ARG A 140 -9.33 -4.41 20.14
N VAL A 141 -8.17 -3.78 19.98
CA VAL A 141 -7.96 -2.70 19.01
C VAL A 141 -8.20 -3.19 17.58
N ARG A 142 -7.71 -4.38 17.21
CA ARG A 142 -7.96 -4.97 15.88
C ARG A 142 -9.45 -5.17 15.60
N ILE A 143 -10.23 -5.62 16.59
CA ILE A 143 -11.68 -5.78 16.44
C ILE A 143 -12.34 -4.41 16.21
N VAL A 144 -12.00 -3.40 17.00
CA VAL A 144 -12.56 -2.05 16.83
C VAL A 144 -12.22 -1.47 15.45
N VAL A 145 -10.98 -1.64 14.98
CA VAL A 145 -10.58 -1.23 13.63
C VAL A 145 -11.36 -1.98 12.56
N ALA A 146 -11.56 -3.30 12.71
CA ALA A 146 -12.35 -4.09 11.76
C ALA A 146 -13.82 -3.64 11.69
N VAL A 147 -14.43 -3.32 12.85
CA VAL A 147 -15.78 -2.74 12.91
C VAL A 147 -15.82 -1.37 12.24
N PHE A 148 -14.80 -0.52 12.49
CA PHE A 148 -14.68 0.77 11.85
C PHE A 148 -14.61 0.66 10.31
N TYR A 149 -13.82 -0.28 9.76
CA TYR A 149 -13.78 -0.51 8.30
C TYR A 149 -15.14 -0.92 7.73
N ARG A 150 -15.90 -1.77 8.45
CA ARG A 150 -17.25 -2.17 8.00
C ARG A 150 -18.22 -0.99 8.01
N PHE A 151 -18.16 -0.16 9.05
CA PHE A 151 -18.96 1.05 9.14
C PHE A 151 -18.59 2.08 8.06
N ALA A 152 -17.29 2.33 7.87
CA ALA A 152 -16.78 3.20 6.81
C ALA A 152 -17.21 2.71 5.42
N PHE A 153 -17.17 1.39 5.19
CA PHE A 153 -17.60 0.80 3.94
C PHE A 153 -19.11 0.95 3.71
N ALA A 154 -19.94 0.72 4.74
CA ALA A 154 -21.38 0.95 4.66
C ALA A 154 -21.71 2.42 4.37
N SER A 155 -21.02 3.35 5.04
CA SER A 155 -21.13 4.79 4.79
C SER A 155 -20.71 5.16 3.37
N TYR A 156 -19.63 4.56 2.86
CA TYR A 156 -19.19 4.72 1.47
C TYR A 156 -20.26 4.25 0.49
N LEU A 157 -20.86 3.08 0.71
CA LEU A 157 -21.94 2.56 -0.16
C LEU A 157 -23.13 3.52 -0.18
N LEU A 158 -23.54 4.02 0.98
CA LEU A 158 -24.60 5.01 1.08
C LEU A 158 -24.29 6.27 0.27
N VAL A 159 -23.10 6.85 0.45
CA VAL A 159 -22.66 8.04 -0.31
C VAL A 159 -22.59 7.74 -1.81
N ARG A 160 -22.09 6.58 -2.22
CA ARG A 160 -21.99 6.18 -3.61
C ARG A 160 -23.36 6.04 -4.29
N PHE A 161 -24.31 5.37 -3.63
CA PHE A 161 -25.64 5.08 -4.22
C PHE A 161 -26.58 6.30 -4.15
N VAL A 162 -26.51 7.09 -3.07
CA VAL A 162 -27.38 8.27 -2.88
C VAL A 162 -26.82 9.49 -3.60
N PHE A 163 -25.53 9.80 -3.39
CA PHE A 163 -24.91 11.02 -3.93
C PHE A 163 -24.10 10.79 -5.22
N ARG A 164 -23.98 9.53 -5.66
CA ARG A 164 -23.16 9.13 -6.83
C ARG A 164 -21.74 9.69 -6.77
N ALA A 165 -21.23 9.90 -5.57
CA ALA A 165 -19.92 10.50 -5.30
C ALA A 165 -19.05 9.57 -4.44
N GLY A 166 -17.74 9.75 -4.56
CA GLY A 166 -16.76 9.11 -3.69
C GLY A 166 -16.39 7.69 -4.10
N SER A 167 -15.22 7.31 -3.65
CA SER A 167 -14.66 5.96 -3.70
C SER A 167 -13.85 5.74 -2.43
N MET A 168 -13.81 4.49 -1.95
CA MET A 168 -13.02 4.13 -0.77
C MET A 168 -11.73 3.46 -1.23
N MET A 169 -10.60 3.96 -0.77
CA MET A 169 -9.28 3.39 -1.02
C MET A 169 -8.40 3.58 0.22
N GLN A 170 -7.55 2.62 0.52
CA GLN A 170 -6.59 2.66 1.62
C GLN A 170 -5.21 3.00 1.07
N GLY A 171 -4.61 4.08 1.56
CA GLY A 171 -3.41 4.67 1.00
C GLY A 171 -2.20 3.75 0.84
N GLY A 172 -1.95 2.85 1.77
CA GLY A 172 -0.78 1.93 1.72
C GLY A 172 -1.12 0.49 1.34
N ASN A 173 -2.31 0.24 0.77
CA ASN A 173 -2.73 -1.07 0.26
C ASN A 173 -3.69 -0.88 -0.91
N PHE A 174 -3.16 -0.49 -2.07
CA PHE A 174 -3.95 -0.37 -3.27
C PHE A 174 -3.18 -0.72 -4.54
N VAL A 175 -3.90 -1.18 -5.55
CA VAL A 175 -3.40 -1.50 -6.89
C VAL A 175 -4.18 -0.71 -7.92
N VAL A 176 -3.48 -0.13 -8.90
CA VAL A 176 -4.07 0.73 -9.93
C VAL A 176 -3.57 0.32 -11.31
N LEU A 177 -4.42 0.39 -12.32
CA LEU A 177 -3.99 0.33 -13.71
C LEU A 177 -3.10 1.54 -14.05
N LYS A 178 -1.88 1.31 -14.51
CA LYS A 178 -0.94 2.39 -14.86
C LYS A 178 -1.55 3.40 -15.84
N LYS A 179 -2.26 2.92 -16.86
CA LYS A 179 -2.95 3.79 -17.83
C LYS A 179 -4.03 4.68 -17.21
N ALA A 180 -4.68 4.21 -16.13
CA ALA A 180 -5.72 4.98 -15.45
C ALA A 180 -5.11 6.14 -14.62
N LEU A 181 -3.90 5.99 -14.07
CA LEU A 181 -3.20 7.08 -13.36
C LEU A 181 -2.95 8.26 -14.29
N ALA A 182 -2.48 8.01 -15.51
CA ALA A 182 -2.25 9.05 -16.52
C ALA A 182 -3.57 9.69 -16.97
N ALA A 183 -4.60 8.88 -17.27
CA ALA A 183 -5.90 9.38 -17.72
C ALA A 183 -6.65 10.20 -16.65
N ALA A 184 -6.41 9.92 -15.37
CA ALA A 184 -7.07 10.59 -14.25
C ALA A 184 -6.30 11.84 -13.76
N ASP A 185 -5.11 12.12 -14.27
CA ASP A 185 -4.18 13.12 -13.69
C ASP A 185 -4.09 12.91 -12.16
N ALA A 186 -3.65 11.71 -11.80
CA ALA A 186 -3.96 11.11 -10.49
C ALA A 186 -3.26 11.77 -9.30
N PHE A 187 -2.12 12.44 -9.52
CA PHE A 187 -1.31 13.01 -8.44
C PHE A 187 -1.54 14.52 -8.30
N ASN A 188 -2.41 14.88 -7.34
CA ASN A 188 -2.69 16.27 -7.03
C ASN A 188 -1.64 16.83 -6.03
N PRO A 189 -0.86 17.85 -6.41
CA PRO A 189 0.17 18.43 -5.54
C PRO A 189 -0.39 19.15 -4.31
N ASP A 190 -1.68 19.53 -4.32
CA ASP A 190 -2.33 20.20 -3.19
C ASP A 190 -2.52 19.27 -1.98
N PHE A 191 -2.39 17.95 -2.17
CA PHE A 191 -2.48 16.95 -1.11
C PHE A 191 -1.08 16.50 -0.70
N SER A 192 -0.77 16.63 0.60
CA SER A 192 0.53 16.21 1.14
C SER A 192 0.48 14.82 1.78
N PHE A 193 -0.55 14.54 2.57
CA PHE A 193 -0.69 13.29 3.31
C PHE A 193 -2.15 12.88 3.52
N PHE A 194 -2.97 13.70 4.21
CA PHE A 194 -4.36 13.35 4.52
C PHE A 194 -5.28 13.58 3.33
N GLY A 195 -6.13 12.58 3.02
CA GLY A 195 -7.12 12.65 1.95
C GLY A 195 -6.56 12.44 0.53
N GLU A 196 -5.26 12.19 0.40
CA GLU A 196 -4.63 11.94 -0.91
C GLU A 196 -5.19 10.66 -1.56
N ASP A 197 -5.41 9.61 -0.77
CA ASP A 197 -6.01 8.36 -1.20
C ASP A 197 -7.48 8.53 -1.61
N THR A 198 -8.22 9.34 -0.87
CA THR A 198 -9.61 9.71 -1.19
C THR A 198 -9.70 10.52 -2.48
N GLU A 199 -8.81 11.49 -2.66
CA GLU A 199 -8.75 12.30 -3.90
C GLU A 199 -8.31 11.45 -5.09
N LEU A 200 -7.30 10.60 -4.93
CA LEU A 200 -6.87 9.64 -5.94
C LEU A 200 -8.02 8.72 -6.34
N ALA A 201 -8.73 8.12 -5.37
CA ALA A 201 -9.89 7.27 -5.63
C ALA A 201 -11.00 8.02 -6.37
N ARG A 202 -11.26 9.28 -6.01
CA ARG A 202 -12.24 10.15 -6.67
C ARG A 202 -11.85 10.44 -8.11
N ARG A 203 -10.58 10.73 -8.40
CA ARG A 203 -10.09 10.97 -9.77
C ARG A 203 -10.18 9.70 -10.60
N LEU A 204 -9.74 8.57 -10.07
CA LEU A 204 -9.80 7.27 -10.73
C LEU A 204 -11.24 6.82 -11.01
N SER A 205 -12.20 7.14 -10.14
CA SER A 205 -13.61 6.79 -10.34
C SER A 205 -14.27 7.47 -11.54
N LYS A 206 -13.63 8.51 -12.12
CA LYS A 206 -14.08 9.15 -13.36
C LYS A 206 -13.69 8.38 -14.62
N VAL A 207 -12.65 7.54 -14.52
CA VAL A 207 -12.10 6.79 -15.65
C VAL A 207 -12.36 5.29 -15.58
N GLY A 208 -12.92 4.79 -14.47
CA GLY A 208 -13.31 3.39 -14.29
C GLY A 208 -13.76 3.05 -12.89
N ALA A 209 -13.98 1.76 -12.65
CA ALA A 209 -14.43 1.27 -11.36
C ALA A 209 -13.28 1.25 -10.33
N VAL A 210 -13.55 1.78 -9.14
CA VAL A 210 -12.68 1.67 -7.95
C VAL A 210 -13.38 0.73 -6.97
N LYS A 211 -12.70 -0.35 -6.58
CA LYS A 211 -13.24 -1.38 -5.69
C LYS A 211 -12.46 -1.44 -4.39
N PHE A 212 -13.18 -1.43 -3.26
CA PHE A 212 -12.63 -1.82 -1.97
C PHE A 212 -13.07 -3.25 -1.67
N SER A 213 -12.12 -4.14 -1.37
CA SER A 213 -12.37 -5.57 -1.15
C SER A 213 -11.82 -6.02 0.20
N PHE A 214 -12.66 -6.60 1.04
CA PHE A 214 -12.23 -7.25 2.27
C PHE A 214 -11.43 -8.54 2.03
N ALA A 215 -11.42 -9.06 0.81
CA ALA A 215 -10.58 -10.19 0.40
C ALA A 215 -9.13 -9.81 0.09
N LEU A 216 -8.79 -8.50 0.14
CA LEU A 216 -7.44 -7.99 -0.09
C LEU A 216 -6.85 -7.31 1.17
N PRO A 217 -6.80 -7.98 2.33
CA PRO A 217 -6.16 -7.39 3.51
C PRO A 217 -4.65 -7.32 3.36
N SER A 218 -4.02 -6.38 4.07
CA SER A 218 -2.57 -6.38 4.30
C SER A 218 -2.27 -6.13 5.77
N PHE A 219 -1.09 -6.55 6.22
CA PHE A 219 -0.65 -6.35 7.60
C PHE A 219 0.17 -5.06 7.69
N SER A 220 -0.26 -4.09 8.49
CA SER A 220 0.42 -2.81 8.68
C SER A 220 0.72 -2.54 10.13
N SER A 221 1.75 -1.73 10.41
CA SER A 221 2.04 -1.29 11.78
C SER A 221 0.94 -0.38 12.31
N GLY A 222 0.55 -0.61 13.55
CA GLY A 222 -0.40 0.21 14.30
C GLY A 222 0.26 1.35 15.09
N ARG A 223 1.53 1.64 14.86
CA ARG A 223 2.30 2.68 15.60
C ARG A 223 1.59 4.02 15.71
N ARG A 224 0.82 4.41 14.70
CA ARG A 224 -0.01 5.62 14.74
C ARG A 224 -1.18 5.49 15.70
N LEU A 225 -1.82 4.33 15.75
CA LEU A 225 -2.93 4.06 16.67
C LEU A 225 -2.45 4.08 18.13
N THR A 226 -1.26 3.58 18.39
CA THR A 226 -0.65 3.59 19.73
C THR A 226 -0.15 4.98 20.12
N GLY A 227 0.44 5.74 19.18
CA GLY A 227 1.00 7.07 19.44
C GLY A 227 -0.05 8.17 19.61
N GLN A 228 -1.10 8.19 18.80
CA GLN A 228 -2.15 9.23 18.86
C GLN A 228 -3.41 8.82 19.63
N GLY A 229 -3.61 7.53 19.83
CA GLY A 229 -4.84 6.96 20.35
C GLY A 229 -5.89 6.69 19.26
N LEU A 230 -6.58 5.56 19.40
CA LEU A 230 -7.52 5.02 18.42
C LEU A 230 -8.64 6.00 18.05
N PHE A 231 -9.26 6.64 19.06
CA PHE A 231 -10.40 7.53 18.83
C PHE A 231 -10.00 8.78 18.04
N ARG A 232 -8.86 9.38 18.39
CA ARG A 232 -8.35 10.58 17.70
C ARG A 232 -8.01 10.28 16.24
N VAL A 233 -7.37 9.14 15.99
CA VAL A 233 -7.06 8.68 14.63
C VAL A 233 -8.34 8.43 13.83
N ALA A 234 -9.31 7.70 14.38
CA ALA A 234 -10.57 7.42 13.72
C ALA A 234 -11.35 8.71 13.37
N LEU A 235 -11.43 9.64 14.31
CA LEU A 235 -12.07 10.93 14.07
C LEU A 235 -11.36 11.75 13.00
N GLN A 236 -10.01 11.82 13.05
CA GLN A 236 -9.21 12.55 12.09
C GLN A 236 -9.38 12.00 10.68
N TYR A 237 -9.35 10.67 10.49
CA TYR A 237 -9.59 10.05 9.19
C TYR A 237 -11.03 10.28 8.70
N SER A 238 -12.02 10.17 9.57
CA SER A 238 -13.43 10.41 9.22
C SER A 238 -13.67 11.85 8.75
N VAL A 239 -13.14 12.83 9.50
CA VAL A 239 -13.25 14.24 9.14
C VAL A 239 -12.54 14.53 7.83
N ASN A 240 -11.30 14.06 7.65
CA ASN A 240 -10.56 14.26 6.39
C ASN A 240 -11.26 13.61 5.20
N PHE A 241 -11.82 12.41 5.37
CA PHE A 241 -12.58 11.74 4.32
C PHE A 241 -13.80 12.58 3.89
N LEU A 242 -14.67 12.94 4.83
CA LEU A 242 -15.86 13.75 4.55
C LEU A 242 -15.50 15.11 3.94
N TRP A 243 -14.49 15.76 4.49
CA TRP A 243 -14.04 17.06 4.00
C TRP A 243 -13.49 17.00 2.59
N THR A 244 -12.66 15.99 2.28
CA THR A 244 -12.12 15.77 0.94
C THR A 244 -13.21 15.47 -0.08
N VAL A 245 -14.21 14.66 0.29
CA VAL A 245 -15.36 14.36 -0.58
C VAL A 245 -16.16 15.61 -0.89
N LEU A 246 -16.43 16.45 0.10
CA LEU A 246 -17.28 17.65 -0.04
C LEU A 246 -16.54 18.84 -0.66
N PHE A 247 -15.31 19.11 -0.21
CA PHE A 247 -14.60 20.36 -0.55
C PHE A 247 -13.41 20.15 -1.49
N LYS A 248 -13.05 18.89 -1.81
CA LYS A 248 -11.94 18.53 -2.74
C LYS A 248 -10.58 19.09 -2.31
N ARG A 249 -10.37 19.24 -1.02
CA ARG A 249 -9.12 19.71 -0.38
C ARG A 249 -8.94 19.03 0.97
N PRO A 250 -7.69 18.86 1.47
CA PRO A 250 -7.46 18.27 2.79
C PRO A 250 -7.97 19.19 3.90
N PHE A 251 -8.49 18.61 4.98
CA PHE A 251 -8.82 19.34 6.21
C PHE A 251 -7.57 19.56 7.07
N THR A 252 -6.76 18.50 7.22
CA THR A 252 -5.52 18.53 8.00
C THR A 252 -4.33 18.70 7.08
N LEU A 253 -3.58 19.80 7.25
CA LEU A 253 -2.40 20.12 6.43
C LEU A 253 -1.09 19.62 7.04
N SER A 254 -1.03 19.37 8.34
CA SER A 254 0.16 18.90 9.06
C SER A 254 -0.01 17.47 9.54
N TRP A 255 1.05 16.68 9.48
CA TRP A 255 1.10 15.34 10.05
C TRP A 255 2.25 15.25 11.06
N HIS A 256 2.10 14.40 12.09
CA HIS A 256 3.15 14.11 13.05
C HIS A 256 3.86 12.82 12.65
N ASP A 257 5.18 12.83 12.73
CA ASP A 257 6.01 11.67 12.53
C ASP A 257 6.01 10.81 13.82
N PHE A 258 5.55 9.55 13.70
CA PHE A 258 5.53 8.57 14.79
C PHE A 258 6.61 7.51 14.64
N ARG A 259 7.58 7.72 13.75
CA ARG A 259 8.74 6.86 13.62
C ARG A 259 9.61 7.07 14.86
N GLN A 260 9.92 5.98 15.56
CA GLN A 260 10.86 6.06 16.66
C GLN A 260 12.28 6.22 16.08
N PRO A 261 13.15 7.06 16.68
CA PRO A 261 14.58 6.96 16.44
C PRO A 261 14.99 5.53 16.80
N SER A 262 15.79 4.89 15.96
CA SER A 262 16.29 3.54 16.19
C SER A 262 17.05 3.50 17.52
N GLU A 263 16.40 3.03 18.58
CA GLU A 263 17.15 2.45 19.69
C GLU A 263 17.81 1.19 19.15
N VAL A 264 19.12 1.14 19.26
CA VAL A 264 19.95 -0.01 18.91
C VAL A 264 19.42 -1.22 19.66
N VAL A 265 18.56 -2.00 19.04
CA VAL A 265 18.09 -3.28 19.58
C VAL A 265 19.29 -4.23 19.46
N GLY A 266 19.97 -4.41 20.60
CA GLY A 266 20.94 -5.46 20.78
C GLY A 266 20.35 -6.80 20.36
N SER A 267 21.16 -7.60 19.68
CA SER A 267 20.87 -8.91 19.13
C SER A 267 20.09 -9.83 20.09
N GLY A 268 18.77 -9.73 20.06
CA GLY A 268 17.84 -10.65 20.68
C GLY A 268 17.07 -11.36 19.58
N THR A 269 17.24 -12.68 19.52
CA THR A 269 16.66 -13.63 18.59
C THR A 269 15.14 -13.41 18.46
N LEU A 270 14.70 -12.84 17.34
CA LEU A 270 13.29 -12.82 16.94
C LEU A 270 12.92 -14.21 16.42
N ALA A 271 12.47 -15.07 17.35
CA ALA A 271 11.78 -16.30 17.02
C ALA A 271 10.44 -15.95 16.34
N ALA A 272 10.22 -16.58 15.20
CA ALA A 272 9.04 -16.48 14.36
C ALA A 272 7.72 -16.57 15.17
N ALA A 273 6.92 -15.53 15.10
CA ALA A 273 5.50 -15.57 15.44
C ALA A 273 4.68 -15.31 14.19
N ALA A 274 4.72 -16.26 13.23
CA ALA A 274 3.62 -16.42 12.30
C ALA A 274 2.51 -17.18 13.04
N PRO A 275 1.25 -16.72 13.05
CA PRO A 275 0.16 -17.53 13.58
C PRO A 275 -0.01 -18.75 12.68
N SER A 276 0.08 -19.94 13.25
CA SER A 276 -0.26 -21.22 12.62
C SER A 276 -1.68 -21.17 12.07
N PRO A 277 -1.97 -21.75 10.89
CA PRO A 277 -3.34 -21.91 10.42
C PRO A 277 -4.07 -22.85 11.41
N GLY A 278 -5.21 -22.36 11.92
CA GLY A 278 -6.03 -23.09 12.88
C GLY A 278 -6.50 -24.42 12.29
N GLU A 279 -6.36 -25.46 13.10
CA GLU A 279 -6.95 -26.76 12.87
C GLU A 279 -8.50 -26.67 12.81
N PRO A 280 -9.15 -27.48 11.99
CA PRO A 280 -10.61 -27.52 11.92
C PRO A 280 -11.19 -28.11 13.22
N HIS A 281 -12.02 -27.34 13.90
CA HIS A 281 -12.86 -27.87 14.98
C HIS A 281 -13.91 -28.80 14.39
N GLU A 282 -13.74 -30.10 14.60
CA GLU A 282 -14.82 -31.08 14.59
C GLU A 282 -15.70 -30.90 15.85
N ARG A 283 -17.00 -30.95 15.60
CA ARG A 283 -18.22 -31.00 16.43
C ARG A 283 -18.81 -29.67 16.84
#